data_5d98e14ecd14c9d0881eced9f04260db
#
_entry.id   5d98e14ecd14c9d0881eced9f04260db
#
_cell.length_a   1.000
_cell.length_b   1.000
_cell.length_c   1.000
_cell.angle_alpha   90.00
_cell.angle_beta   90.00
_cell.angle_gamma   90.00
#
_symmetry.space_group_name_H-M   'P 1'
#
loop_
_entity.id
_entity.type
_entity.pdbx_description
1 polymer ?
#
loop_
_entity_poly.entity_id
_entity_poly.type
_entity_poly.pdbx_seq_one_letter_code
_entity_poly.pdbx_strand_id
1 'polypeptide(L)'
;MVDTFIIPLLKIVIVLNATLVAVTYMVLLERKVIAWAQSRLGPMRVGPYGILQPVADAVKLMIKEDITPVRADRWVFTAAPIISMVPALIVYAVIPFGPEVSLFGRQVSLYITDINVGLLYIVSVASVGVYGIILAGYASNSKYPLLASLRASAQLISYEVAVTLTLVSVILVAGSLSMVSIVRAQEQAGVWFAFIQPVAFVIFFIGGLAETNRAPFDLPEAEQELTGGFHTEYSGMRFALFFLAEYANMIVVSSVATTLFFGGWLRPFPNIAALGFLDIVPAWAWFLIKSFVFLYVFIWVRATLPRYRYDQLMRLGWKVLIPLAIANLVVTGFVRVLLA
;
A
#
# COMPACT_ATOMS: atom_id res chain seq x y z
N MET A 1 7.76 -3.24 32.87
CA MET A 1 8.86 -3.42 31.89
C MET A 1 8.49 -4.39 30.77
N VAL A 2 7.90 -5.57 31.06
CA VAL A 2 7.47 -6.53 30.01
C VAL A 2 6.44 -5.91 29.07
N ASP A 3 5.38 -5.30 29.59
CA ASP A 3 4.27 -4.76 28.81
C ASP A 3 4.65 -3.46 28.06
N THR A 4 5.62 -2.70 28.60
CA THR A 4 6.01 -1.38 28.06
C THR A 4 7.10 -1.47 26.98
N PHE A 5 8.00 -2.45 27.07
CA PHE A 5 9.14 -2.57 26.15
C PHE A 5 9.17 -3.89 25.39
N ILE A 6 9.02 -5.03 26.08
CA ILE A 6 9.22 -6.34 25.45
C ILE A 6 8.09 -6.66 24.46
N ILE A 7 6.83 -6.45 24.85
CA ILE A 7 5.69 -6.76 24.00
C ILE A 7 5.66 -5.86 22.76
N PRO A 8 5.81 -4.51 22.83
CA PRO A 8 5.90 -3.67 21.65
C PRO A 8 7.07 -4.02 20.74
N LEU A 9 8.27 -4.29 21.31
CA LEU A 9 9.43 -4.68 20.53
C LEU A 9 9.17 -5.99 19.76
N LEU A 10 8.60 -6.99 20.43
CA LEU A 10 8.24 -8.27 19.81
C LEU A 10 7.23 -8.09 18.68
N LYS A 11 6.20 -7.24 18.87
CA LYS A 11 5.23 -6.90 17.83
C LYS A 11 5.90 -6.26 16.61
N ILE A 12 6.80 -5.29 16.83
CA ILE A 12 7.56 -4.65 15.75
C ILE A 12 8.35 -5.70 14.97
N VAL A 13 9.10 -6.56 15.66
CA VAL A 13 9.89 -7.61 14.99
C VAL A 13 9.01 -8.57 14.21
N ILE A 14 7.88 -9.01 14.77
CA ILE A 14 6.94 -9.91 14.09
C ILE A 14 6.34 -9.24 12.88
N VAL A 15 5.83 -8.01 13.00
CA VAL A 15 5.19 -7.29 11.90
C VAL A 15 6.18 -7.00 10.77
N LEU A 16 7.40 -6.54 11.09
CA LEU A 16 8.43 -6.29 10.07
C LEU A 16 8.81 -7.57 9.32
N ASN A 17 9.08 -8.66 10.03
CA ASN A 17 9.41 -9.93 9.37
C ASN A 17 8.24 -10.47 8.55
N ALA A 18 7.02 -10.41 9.08
CA ALA A 18 5.82 -10.84 8.34
C ALA A 18 5.63 -10.01 7.07
N THR A 19 5.85 -8.68 7.13
CA THR A 19 5.78 -7.80 5.96
C THR A 19 6.87 -8.14 4.93
N LEU A 20 8.12 -8.33 5.34
CA LEU A 20 9.21 -8.70 4.44
C LEU A 20 8.93 -10.03 3.73
N VAL A 21 8.44 -11.03 4.46
CA VAL A 21 8.02 -12.31 3.90
C VAL A 21 6.84 -12.12 2.93
N ALA A 22 5.82 -11.35 3.32
CA ALA A 22 4.67 -11.08 2.47
C ALA A 22 5.08 -10.38 1.16
N VAL A 23 5.95 -9.35 1.22
CA VAL A 23 6.50 -8.66 0.04
C VAL A 23 7.25 -9.64 -0.86
N THR A 24 8.07 -10.50 -0.28
CA THR A 24 8.86 -11.50 -1.02
C THR A 24 7.94 -12.47 -1.78
N TYR A 25 6.89 -12.97 -1.15
CA TYR A 25 5.93 -13.88 -1.78
C TYR A 25 4.92 -13.17 -2.70
N MET A 26 4.70 -11.86 -2.52
CA MET A 26 3.90 -11.05 -3.46
C MET A 26 4.49 -11.07 -4.86
N VAL A 27 5.82 -11.02 -5.00
CA VAL A 27 6.50 -11.12 -6.30
C VAL A 27 6.18 -12.46 -6.99
N LEU A 28 6.17 -13.56 -6.23
CA LEU A 28 5.79 -14.86 -6.76
C LEU A 28 4.31 -14.92 -7.15
N LEU A 29 3.43 -14.40 -6.30
CA LEU A 29 1.99 -14.33 -6.56
C LEU A 29 1.71 -13.56 -7.85
N GLU A 30 2.32 -12.39 -8.01
CA GLU A 30 2.17 -11.57 -9.19
C GLU A 30 2.60 -12.32 -10.47
N ARG A 31 3.79 -12.93 -10.47
CA ARG A 31 4.27 -13.71 -11.61
C ARG A 31 3.35 -14.88 -11.96
N LYS A 32 2.71 -15.51 -10.97
CA LYS A 32 1.74 -16.59 -11.20
C LYS A 32 0.42 -16.09 -11.73
N VAL A 33 -0.15 -15.05 -11.12
CA VAL A 33 -1.44 -14.47 -11.54
C VAL A 33 -1.35 -13.92 -12.97
N ILE A 34 -0.27 -13.19 -13.29
CA ILE A 34 -0.04 -12.70 -14.65
C ILE A 34 0.12 -13.86 -15.64
N ALA A 35 0.84 -14.93 -15.25
CA ALA A 35 1.00 -16.09 -16.10
C ALA A 35 -0.35 -16.79 -16.38
N TRP A 36 -1.21 -16.93 -15.37
CA TRP A 36 -2.56 -17.49 -15.53
C TRP A 36 -3.44 -16.61 -16.41
N ALA A 37 -3.38 -15.30 -16.25
CA ALA A 37 -4.08 -14.36 -17.13
C ALA A 37 -3.61 -14.46 -18.60
N GLN A 38 -2.37 -14.86 -18.82
CA GLN A 38 -1.77 -15.09 -20.14
C GLN A 38 -1.86 -16.57 -20.61
N SER A 39 -2.64 -17.41 -19.94
CA SER A 39 -2.80 -18.85 -20.24
C SER A 39 -1.47 -19.63 -20.28
N ARG A 40 -0.50 -19.25 -19.42
CA ARG A 40 0.79 -19.93 -19.28
C ARG A 40 1.11 -20.27 -17.83
N LEU A 41 2.03 -21.22 -17.63
CA LEU A 41 2.55 -21.54 -16.30
C LEU A 41 3.56 -20.49 -15.85
N GLY A 42 3.44 -20.02 -14.60
CA GLY A 42 4.41 -19.17 -13.95
C GLY A 42 5.68 -19.94 -13.52
N PRO A 43 6.52 -19.37 -12.62
CA PRO A 43 7.71 -20.03 -12.08
C PRO A 43 7.35 -21.37 -11.43
N MET A 44 7.97 -22.47 -11.88
CA MET A 44 7.68 -23.84 -11.41
C MET A 44 8.93 -24.65 -11.04
N ARG A 45 10.13 -24.18 -11.46
CA ARG A 45 11.34 -25.03 -11.40
C ARG A 45 12.11 -24.92 -10.07
N VAL A 46 12.06 -23.77 -9.39
CA VAL A 46 12.84 -23.55 -8.16
C VAL A 46 12.00 -23.95 -6.95
N GLY A 47 12.24 -25.13 -6.41
CA GLY A 47 11.44 -25.72 -5.35
C GLY A 47 10.05 -26.20 -5.83
N PRO A 48 9.25 -26.79 -4.92
CA PRO A 48 7.90 -27.25 -5.25
C PRO A 48 7.03 -26.10 -5.75
N TYR A 49 6.50 -26.22 -6.95
CA TYR A 49 5.65 -25.17 -7.58
C TYR A 49 6.28 -23.77 -7.62
N GLY A 50 7.63 -23.66 -7.57
CA GLY A 50 8.33 -22.37 -7.62
C GLY A 50 8.34 -21.58 -6.31
N ILE A 51 8.00 -22.19 -5.17
CA ILE A 51 7.93 -21.49 -3.86
C ILE A 51 9.28 -20.91 -3.44
N LEU A 52 10.39 -21.53 -3.82
CA LEU A 52 11.74 -21.02 -3.51
C LEU A 52 12.25 -19.97 -4.49
N GLN A 53 11.49 -19.62 -5.53
CA GLN A 53 11.91 -18.61 -6.52
C GLN A 53 12.21 -17.25 -5.89
N PRO A 54 11.39 -16.71 -4.96
CA PRO A 54 11.69 -15.42 -4.32
C PRO A 54 12.98 -15.44 -3.52
N VAL A 55 13.31 -16.56 -2.88
CA VAL A 55 14.57 -16.75 -2.15
C VAL A 55 15.76 -16.72 -3.12
N ALA A 56 15.64 -17.43 -4.25
CA ALA A 56 16.68 -17.41 -5.29
C ALA A 56 16.87 -16.00 -5.89
N ASP A 57 15.79 -15.25 -6.09
CA ASP A 57 15.85 -13.87 -6.57
C ASP A 57 16.50 -12.94 -5.53
N ALA A 58 16.22 -13.10 -4.24
CA ALA A 58 16.88 -12.35 -3.17
C ALA A 58 18.38 -12.65 -3.10
N VAL A 59 18.78 -13.93 -3.12
CA VAL A 59 20.20 -14.34 -3.14
C VAL A 59 20.91 -13.81 -4.37
N LYS A 60 20.29 -13.86 -5.54
CA LYS A 60 20.84 -13.29 -6.77
C LYS A 60 21.12 -11.79 -6.63
N LEU A 61 20.21 -11.02 -6.05
CA LEU A 61 20.39 -9.57 -5.86
C LEU A 61 21.45 -9.24 -4.81
N MET A 62 21.62 -10.09 -3.79
CA MET A 62 22.69 -9.95 -2.79
C MET A 62 24.08 -10.19 -3.35
N ILE A 63 24.22 -11.16 -4.26
CA ILE A 63 25.51 -11.52 -4.86
C ILE A 63 25.84 -10.60 -6.05
N LYS A 64 24.82 -9.97 -6.65
CA LYS A 64 25.01 -9.09 -7.81
C LYS A 64 25.85 -7.87 -7.45
N GLU A 65 26.80 -7.53 -8.30
CA GLU A 65 27.67 -6.36 -8.15
C GLU A 65 26.86 -5.07 -8.06
N ASP A 66 27.19 -4.24 -7.07
CA ASP A 66 26.56 -2.94 -6.83
C ASP A 66 27.36 -1.84 -7.53
N ILE A 67 26.88 -1.41 -8.68
CA ILE A 67 27.55 -0.43 -9.52
C ILE A 67 27.05 0.97 -9.16
N THR A 68 27.98 1.89 -8.92
CA THR A 68 27.66 3.31 -8.72
C THR A 68 28.25 4.13 -9.87
N PRO A 69 27.45 4.91 -10.61
CA PRO A 69 27.96 5.75 -11.69
C PRO A 69 29.03 6.73 -11.19
N VAL A 70 30.07 6.97 -11.97
CA VAL A 70 31.21 7.81 -11.58
C VAL A 70 30.80 9.25 -11.26
N ARG A 71 29.76 9.77 -11.94
CA ARG A 71 29.24 11.13 -11.77
C ARG A 71 28.09 11.25 -10.78
N ALA A 72 27.66 10.14 -10.15
CA ALA A 72 26.59 10.14 -9.18
C ALA A 72 27.06 10.72 -7.84
N ASP A 73 26.17 11.44 -7.15
CA ASP A 73 26.38 11.79 -5.75
C ASP A 73 26.18 10.55 -4.87
N ARG A 74 27.27 9.98 -4.37
CA ARG A 74 27.29 8.69 -3.65
C ARG A 74 26.43 8.70 -2.40
N TRP A 75 26.36 9.81 -1.67
CA TRP A 75 25.58 9.91 -0.43
C TRP A 75 24.09 9.91 -0.72
N VAL A 76 23.66 10.78 -1.63
CA VAL A 76 22.24 10.88 -2.03
C VAL A 76 21.81 9.60 -2.75
N PHE A 77 22.68 9.03 -3.60
CA PHE A 77 22.43 7.78 -4.33
C PHE A 77 22.20 6.59 -3.38
N THR A 78 22.91 6.54 -2.25
CA THR A 78 22.72 5.48 -1.25
C THR A 78 21.54 5.76 -0.32
N ALA A 79 21.26 7.03 -0.02
CA ALA A 79 20.16 7.41 0.86
C ALA A 79 18.78 7.25 0.20
N ALA A 80 18.69 7.47 -1.11
CA ALA A 80 17.41 7.46 -1.84
C ALA A 80 16.59 6.16 -1.67
N PRO A 81 17.15 4.94 -1.85
CA PRO A 81 16.42 3.69 -1.61
C PRO A 81 15.96 3.54 -0.15
N ILE A 82 16.77 4.01 0.81
CA ILE A 82 16.44 3.96 2.24
C ILE A 82 15.28 4.89 2.55
N ILE A 83 15.29 6.12 2.01
CA ILE A 83 14.21 7.10 2.17
C ILE A 83 12.90 6.60 1.54
N SER A 84 12.96 5.79 0.50
CA SER A 84 11.77 5.17 -0.10
C SER A 84 11.25 4.00 0.75
N MET A 85 12.14 3.15 1.27
CA MET A 85 11.79 1.92 1.99
C MET A 85 11.33 2.16 3.43
N VAL A 86 12.03 3.06 4.17
CA VAL A 86 11.76 3.27 5.60
C VAL A 86 10.33 3.73 5.87
N PRO A 87 9.78 4.74 5.15
CA PRO A 87 8.38 5.12 5.29
C PRO A 87 7.41 3.97 5.04
N ALA A 88 7.62 3.18 3.99
CA ALA A 88 6.78 2.04 3.65
C ALA A 88 6.69 0.99 4.78
N LEU A 89 7.74 0.85 5.58
CA LEU A 89 7.75 -0.06 6.74
C LEU A 89 7.19 0.57 8.02
N ILE A 90 7.44 1.86 8.26
CA ILE A 90 7.01 2.53 9.50
C ILE A 90 5.48 2.69 9.55
N VAL A 91 4.82 2.83 8.42
CA VAL A 91 3.34 2.93 8.33
C VAL A 91 2.63 1.75 9.00
N TYR A 92 3.22 0.55 8.99
CA TYR A 92 2.63 -0.63 9.63
C TYR A 92 2.46 -0.50 11.16
N ALA A 93 3.13 0.45 11.80
CA ALA A 93 2.98 0.69 13.24
C ALA A 93 1.55 1.04 13.65
N VAL A 94 0.76 1.63 12.76
CA VAL A 94 -0.58 2.16 13.04
C VAL A 94 -1.68 1.30 12.40
N ILE A 95 -1.33 0.33 11.55
CA ILE A 95 -2.32 -0.54 10.90
C ILE A 95 -2.80 -1.60 11.91
N PRO A 96 -4.12 -1.65 12.19
CA PRO A 96 -4.68 -2.62 13.10
C PRO A 96 -5.00 -3.93 12.36
N PHE A 97 -4.30 -5.00 12.69
CA PHE A 97 -4.50 -6.33 12.09
C PHE A 97 -5.65 -7.11 12.75
N GLY A 98 -6.06 -6.74 13.96
CA GLY A 98 -7.12 -7.41 14.69
C GLY A 98 -7.44 -6.74 16.02
N PRO A 99 -8.47 -7.24 16.71
CA PRO A 99 -8.82 -6.79 18.06
C PRO A 99 -7.79 -7.26 19.10
N GLU A 100 -8.07 -6.97 20.35
CA GLU A 100 -7.30 -7.52 21.47
C GLU A 100 -7.57 -9.02 21.63
N VAL A 101 -6.51 -9.78 21.82
CA VAL A 101 -6.54 -11.24 22.03
C VAL A 101 -5.91 -11.58 23.36
N SER A 102 -6.53 -12.48 24.12
CA SER A 102 -5.94 -12.99 25.34
C SER A 102 -4.90 -14.05 25.04
N LEU A 103 -3.63 -13.73 25.26
CA LEU A 103 -2.50 -14.65 25.13
C LEU A 103 -1.87 -14.86 26.52
N PHE A 104 -1.81 -16.10 26.99
CA PHE A 104 -1.22 -16.47 28.29
C PHE A 104 -1.79 -15.66 29.47
N GLY A 105 -3.11 -15.38 29.46
CA GLY A 105 -3.78 -14.60 30.51
C GLY A 105 -3.58 -13.08 30.43
N ARG A 106 -2.94 -12.57 29.38
CA ARG A 106 -2.75 -11.14 29.13
C ARG A 106 -3.54 -10.69 27.89
N GLN A 107 -4.13 -9.51 27.94
CA GLN A 107 -4.75 -8.87 26.79
C GLN A 107 -3.66 -8.24 25.92
N VAL A 108 -3.49 -8.76 24.72
CA VAL A 108 -2.49 -8.27 23.74
C VAL A 108 -3.24 -7.75 22.52
N SER A 109 -3.10 -6.45 22.23
CA SER A 109 -3.63 -5.85 21.00
C SER A 109 -2.89 -6.37 19.78
N LEU A 110 -3.60 -6.66 18.68
CA LEU A 110 -3.01 -7.05 17.40
C LEU A 110 -2.66 -5.83 16.53
N TYR A 111 -2.26 -4.74 17.16
CA TYR A 111 -1.66 -3.55 16.57
C TYR A 111 -0.47 -3.12 17.42
N ILE A 112 0.49 -2.42 16.82
CA ILE A 112 1.68 -1.97 17.55
C ILE A 112 1.29 -0.78 18.42
N THR A 113 0.66 0.23 17.81
CA THR A 113 0.18 1.42 18.51
C THR A 113 -1.14 1.92 17.92
N ASP A 114 -1.98 2.52 18.74
CA ASP A 114 -3.17 3.26 18.31
C ASP A 114 -2.95 4.74 18.66
N ILE A 115 -2.81 5.56 17.63
CA ILE A 115 -2.58 6.99 17.74
C ILE A 115 -3.88 7.70 17.32
N ASN A 116 -4.31 8.70 18.10
CA ASN A 116 -5.51 9.47 17.77
C ASN A 116 -5.49 10.12 16.39
N VAL A 117 -4.31 10.35 15.83
CA VAL A 117 -4.06 10.91 14.49
C VAL A 117 -3.50 9.84 13.52
N GLY A 118 -3.86 8.57 13.70
CA GLY A 118 -3.30 7.44 12.97
C GLY A 118 -3.39 7.58 11.45
N LEU A 119 -4.52 8.02 10.94
CA LEU A 119 -4.70 8.21 9.51
C LEU A 119 -3.83 9.34 8.95
N LEU A 120 -3.70 10.45 9.67
CA LEU A 120 -2.81 11.54 9.29
C LEU A 120 -1.33 11.09 9.28
N TYR A 121 -0.95 10.26 10.26
CA TYR A 121 0.38 9.66 10.31
C TYR A 121 0.66 8.81 9.06
N ILE A 122 -0.29 7.96 8.63
CA ILE A 122 -0.12 7.13 7.42
C ILE A 122 0.16 8.00 6.20
N VAL A 123 -0.68 9.02 5.95
CA VAL A 123 -0.51 9.92 4.80
C VAL A 123 0.81 10.67 4.87
N SER A 124 1.13 11.28 6.02
CA SER A 124 2.36 12.07 6.18
C SER A 124 3.63 11.25 6.00
N VAL A 125 3.64 10.01 6.48
CA VAL A 125 4.80 9.12 6.34
C VAL A 125 4.91 8.60 4.91
N ALA A 126 3.80 8.25 4.27
CA ALA A 126 3.79 7.81 2.87
C ALA A 126 4.34 8.89 1.93
N SER A 127 3.96 10.16 2.14
CA SER A 127 4.46 11.32 1.37
C SER A 127 5.99 11.45 1.40
N VAL A 128 6.64 11.06 2.50
CA VAL A 128 8.11 11.08 2.59
C VAL A 128 8.76 10.11 1.58
N GLY A 129 8.09 9.00 1.25
CA GLY A 129 8.56 8.04 0.26
C GLY A 129 8.79 8.64 -1.14
N VAL A 130 8.02 9.66 -1.51
CA VAL A 130 8.14 10.37 -2.80
C VAL A 130 9.51 11.01 -2.97
N TYR A 131 10.08 11.56 -1.87
CA TYR A 131 11.42 12.13 -1.91
C TYR A 131 12.49 11.10 -2.26
N GLY A 132 12.31 9.83 -1.88
CA GLY A 132 13.22 8.76 -2.28
C GLY A 132 13.33 8.61 -3.80
N ILE A 133 12.20 8.70 -4.51
CA ILE A 133 12.15 8.62 -5.98
C ILE A 133 12.78 9.87 -6.63
N ILE A 134 12.48 11.06 -6.11
CA ILE A 134 13.06 12.32 -6.62
C ILE A 134 14.58 12.32 -6.47
N LEU A 135 15.06 11.96 -5.28
CA LEU A 135 16.49 11.91 -4.98
C LEU A 135 17.22 10.84 -5.80
N ALA A 136 16.56 9.70 -6.08
CA ALA A 136 17.12 8.66 -6.92
C ALA A 136 17.42 9.15 -8.35
N GLY A 137 16.43 9.83 -8.95
CA GLY A 137 16.64 10.41 -10.29
C GLY A 137 17.68 11.52 -10.30
N TYR A 138 17.67 12.39 -9.29
CA TYR A 138 18.64 13.48 -9.16
C TYR A 138 20.09 12.95 -8.98
N ALA A 139 20.28 12.02 -8.04
CA ALA A 139 21.59 11.47 -7.70
C ALA A 139 22.24 10.68 -8.84
N SER A 140 21.44 10.12 -9.73
CA SER A 140 21.92 9.36 -10.90
C SER A 140 22.70 10.21 -11.91
N ASN A 141 22.55 11.55 -11.85
CA ASN A 141 23.18 12.51 -12.78
C ASN A 141 23.03 12.14 -14.27
N SER A 142 21.87 11.58 -14.61
CA SER A 142 21.50 11.16 -15.97
C SER A 142 20.15 11.80 -16.33
N LYS A 143 19.99 12.17 -17.62
CA LYS A 143 18.77 12.86 -18.08
C LYS A 143 17.52 11.98 -17.99
N TYR A 144 17.65 10.69 -18.31
CA TYR A 144 16.49 9.78 -18.32
C TYR A 144 15.95 9.47 -16.94
N PRO A 145 16.77 9.08 -15.93
CA PRO A 145 16.31 8.91 -14.56
C PRO A 145 15.71 10.19 -13.95
N LEU A 146 16.31 11.37 -14.25
CA LEU A 146 15.81 12.64 -13.75
C LEU A 146 14.40 12.96 -14.30
N LEU A 147 14.19 12.81 -15.62
CA LEU A 147 12.88 13.03 -16.22
C LEU A 147 11.84 12.01 -15.71
N ALA A 148 12.24 10.75 -15.54
CA ALA A 148 11.38 9.71 -15.00
C ALA A 148 10.94 10.03 -13.56
N SER A 149 11.88 10.44 -12.70
CA SER A 149 11.58 10.78 -11.29
C SER A 149 10.68 12.01 -11.16
N LEU A 150 10.85 13.03 -12.01
CA LEU A 150 9.97 14.20 -12.05
C LEU A 150 8.55 13.84 -12.49
N ARG A 151 8.41 12.98 -13.50
CA ARG A 151 7.08 12.48 -13.95
C ARG A 151 6.42 11.63 -12.87
N ALA A 152 7.17 10.75 -12.21
CA ALA A 152 6.70 9.93 -11.11
C ALA A 152 6.23 10.76 -9.92
N SER A 153 7.03 11.72 -9.47
CA SER A 153 6.67 12.58 -8.35
C SER A 153 5.46 13.46 -8.63
N ALA A 154 5.35 14.00 -9.84
CA ALA A 154 4.17 14.76 -10.25
C ALA A 154 2.89 13.89 -10.23
N GLN A 155 2.98 12.63 -10.63
CA GLN A 155 1.89 11.66 -10.52
C GLN A 155 1.53 11.43 -9.05
N LEU A 156 2.48 11.00 -8.23
CA LEU A 156 2.28 10.66 -6.83
C LEU A 156 1.62 11.79 -6.05
N ILE A 157 2.18 13.00 -6.11
CA ILE A 157 1.64 14.19 -5.42
C ILE A 157 0.23 14.52 -5.90
N SER A 158 -0.05 14.42 -7.20
CA SER A 158 -1.37 14.75 -7.75
C SER A 158 -2.45 13.77 -7.29
N TYR A 159 -2.14 12.48 -7.24
CA TYR A 159 -3.09 11.46 -6.81
C TYR A 159 -3.24 11.40 -5.29
N GLU A 160 -2.18 11.70 -4.53
CA GLU A 160 -2.21 11.83 -3.08
C GLU A 160 -3.24 12.89 -2.61
N VAL A 161 -3.38 14.01 -3.33
CA VAL A 161 -4.42 15.01 -3.03
C VAL A 161 -5.82 14.40 -3.14
N ALA A 162 -6.10 13.64 -4.22
CA ALA A 162 -7.40 13.00 -4.40
C ALA A 162 -7.67 11.95 -3.32
N VAL A 163 -6.68 11.11 -3.00
CA VAL A 163 -6.75 10.09 -1.94
C VAL A 163 -7.02 10.76 -0.59
N THR A 164 -6.26 11.78 -0.23
CA THR A 164 -6.43 12.49 1.05
C THR A 164 -7.83 13.08 1.20
N LEU A 165 -8.43 13.65 0.16
CA LEU A 165 -9.81 14.14 0.19
C LEU A 165 -10.82 13.01 0.46
N THR A 166 -10.60 11.81 -0.08
CA THR A 166 -11.48 10.66 0.23
C THR A 166 -11.32 10.19 1.67
N LEU A 167 -10.10 10.24 2.22
CA LEU A 167 -9.84 9.91 3.62
C LEU A 167 -10.58 10.89 4.55
N VAL A 168 -10.59 12.19 4.22
CA VAL A 168 -11.35 13.19 4.99
C VAL A 168 -12.86 12.87 4.97
N SER A 169 -13.41 12.41 3.83
CA SER A 169 -14.81 11.98 3.76
C SER A 169 -15.12 10.82 4.72
N VAL A 170 -14.21 9.85 4.83
CA VAL A 170 -14.34 8.73 5.78
C VAL A 170 -14.25 9.22 7.22
N ILE A 171 -13.33 10.14 7.52
CA ILE A 171 -13.18 10.77 8.85
C ILE A 171 -14.48 11.49 9.27
N LEU A 172 -15.13 12.22 8.38
CA LEU A 172 -16.40 12.89 8.65
C LEU A 172 -17.50 11.91 9.05
N VAL A 173 -17.53 10.73 8.44
CA VAL A 173 -18.50 9.67 8.80
C VAL A 173 -18.15 9.01 10.13
N ALA A 174 -16.87 8.66 10.33
CA ALA A 174 -16.41 7.93 11.51
C ALA A 174 -16.28 8.81 12.76
N GLY A 175 -16.02 10.12 12.60
CA GLY A 175 -15.81 11.07 13.70
C GLY A 175 -14.46 10.91 14.41
N SER A 176 -13.50 10.14 13.85
CA SER A 176 -12.19 9.89 14.44
C SER A 176 -11.11 9.70 13.37
N LEU A 177 -9.86 10.04 13.72
CA LEU A 177 -8.65 9.78 12.92
C LEU A 177 -7.91 8.50 13.33
N SER A 178 -8.33 7.85 14.46
CA SER A 178 -7.75 6.58 14.88
C SER A 178 -8.26 5.45 14.00
N MET A 179 -7.34 4.62 13.52
CA MET A 179 -7.67 3.48 12.66
C MET A 179 -8.56 2.45 13.37
N VAL A 180 -8.31 2.21 14.65
CA VAL A 180 -9.11 1.30 15.50
C VAL A 180 -10.53 1.86 15.69
N SER A 181 -10.64 3.16 15.96
CA SER A 181 -11.95 3.82 16.16
C SER A 181 -12.78 3.82 14.87
N ILE A 182 -12.17 3.95 13.70
CA ILE A 182 -12.86 3.85 12.40
C ILE A 182 -13.47 2.44 12.20
N VAL A 183 -12.74 1.38 12.57
CA VAL A 183 -13.28 0.01 12.50
C VAL A 183 -14.44 -0.18 13.47
N ARG A 184 -14.33 0.33 14.71
CA ARG A 184 -15.41 0.29 15.70
C ARG A 184 -16.64 1.09 15.26
N ALA A 185 -16.45 2.22 14.58
CA ALA A 185 -17.56 3.00 14.00
C ALA A 185 -18.32 2.20 12.92
N GLN A 186 -17.60 1.43 12.08
CA GLN A 186 -18.24 0.52 11.12
C GLN A 186 -18.97 -0.64 11.81
N GLU A 187 -18.43 -1.14 12.90
CA GLU A 187 -19.10 -2.17 13.72
C GLU A 187 -20.42 -1.64 14.30
N GLN A 188 -20.42 -0.44 14.86
CA GLN A 188 -21.61 0.21 15.40
C GLN A 188 -22.65 0.53 14.32
N ALA A 189 -22.20 0.98 13.14
CA ALA A 189 -23.08 1.22 11.99
C ALA A 189 -23.64 -0.08 11.39
N GLY A 190 -22.98 -1.22 11.64
CA GLY A 190 -23.34 -2.52 11.11
C GLY A 190 -23.21 -2.68 9.60
N VAL A 191 -22.63 -1.68 8.93
CA VAL A 191 -22.44 -1.62 7.47
C VAL A 191 -21.04 -1.14 7.17
N TRP A 192 -20.42 -1.72 6.15
CA TRP A 192 -19.14 -1.27 5.66
C TRP A 192 -19.22 0.13 5.03
N PHE A 193 -18.24 0.96 5.29
CA PHE A 193 -18.20 2.32 4.72
C PHE A 193 -18.08 2.34 3.20
N ALA A 194 -17.66 1.26 2.57
CA ALA A 194 -17.71 1.13 1.10
C ALA A 194 -19.13 1.30 0.53
N PHE A 195 -20.18 0.92 1.27
CA PHE A 195 -21.57 1.11 0.85
C PHE A 195 -22.09 2.51 1.18
N ILE A 196 -21.58 3.14 2.25
CA ILE A 196 -21.96 4.51 2.64
C ILE A 196 -21.23 5.54 1.76
N GLN A 197 -19.97 5.21 1.39
CA GLN A 197 -19.06 6.09 0.66
C GLN A 197 -18.51 5.41 -0.62
N PRO A 198 -19.37 4.95 -1.55
CA PRO A 198 -18.91 4.21 -2.72
C PRO A 198 -18.02 5.06 -3.64
N VAL A 199 -18.32 6.35 -3.78
CA VAL A 199 -17.52 7.27 -4.60
C VAL A 199 -16.13 7.46 -3.99
N ALA A 200 -16.04 7.67 -2.67
CA ALA A 200 -14.76 7.77 -1.98
C ALA A 200 -13.93 6.49 -2.14
N PHE A 201 -14.56 5.31 -2.02
CA PHE A 201 -13.89 4.04 -2.21
C PHE A 201 -13.31 3.89 -3.63
N VAL A 202 -14.07 4.21 -4.67
CA VAL A 202 -13.59 4.12 -6.06
C VAL A 202 -12.42 5.07 -6.32
N ILE A 203 -12.51 6.32 -5.82
CA ILE A 203 -11.42 7.30 -5.95
C ILE A 203 -10.18 6.82 -5.18
N PHE A 204 -10.35 6.33 -3.94
CA PHE A 204 -9.27 5.77 -3.14
C PHE A 204 -8.58 4.60 -3.85
N PHE A 205 -9.36 3.68 -4.43
CA PHE A 205 -8.83 2.52 -5.13
C PHE A 205 -8.01 2.91 -6.37
N ILE A 206 -8.53 3.85 -7.19
CA ILE A 206 -7.82 4.37 -8.37
C ILE A 206 -6.56 5.13 -7.94
N GLY A 207 -6.67 5.99 -6.91
CA GLY A 207 -5.55 6.73 -6.37
C GLY A 207 -4.47 5.83 -5.78
N GLY A 208 -4.86 4.79 -5.04
CA GLY A 208 -3.94 3.80 -4.49
C GLY A 208 -3.18 3.01 -5.56
N LEU A 209 -3.81 2.67 -6.69
CA LEU A 209 -3.12 2.09 -7.84
C LEU A 209 -2.08 3.06 -8.44
N ALA A 210 -2.41 4.35 -8.50
CA ALA A 210 -1.49 5.36 -9.02
C ALA A 210 -0.34 5.65 -8.05
N GLU A 211 -0.59 5.59 -6.73
CA GLU A 211 0.40 5.77 -5.67
C GLU A 211 1.40 4.61 -5.61
N THR A 212 0.97 3.40 -5.94
CA THR A 212 1.84 2.22 -6.00
C THR A 212 2.60 2.10 -7.33
N ASN A 213 2.53 3.09 -8.22
CA ASN A 213 3.21 3.11 -9.51
C ASN A 213 2.98 1.85 -10.37
N ARG A 214 1.83 1.18 -10.21
CA ARG A 214 1.50 -0.05 -10.93
C ARG A 214 0.63 0.20 -12.16
N ALA A 215 0.82 -0.62 -13.18
CA ALA A 215 -0.04 -0.54 -14.36
C ALA A 215 -1.53 -0.61 -13.95
N PRO A 216 -2.37 0.27 -14.50
CA PRO A 216 -2.20 1.09 -15.72
C PRO A 216 -1.45 2.42 -15.53
N PHE A 217 -1.01 2.79 -14.31
CA PHE A 217 -0.38 4.06 -13.94
C PHE A 217 1.16 3.96 -13.79
N ASP A 218 1.79 3.00 -14.44
CA ASP A 218 3.20 2.67 -14.39
C ASP A 218 4.03 3.59 -15.32
N LEU A 219 4.07 4.88 -15.00
CA LEU A 219 4.88 5.86 -15.73
C LEU A 219 6.34 5.91 -15.29
N PRO A 220 6.67 5.65 -14.01
CA PRO A 220 8.06 5.67 -13.54
C PRO A 220 8.95 4.59 -14.14
N GLU A 221 8.36 3.41 -14.43
CA GLU A 221 9.06 2.25 -14.97
C GLU A 221 8.95 2.12 -16.49
N ALA A 222 8.46 3.16 -17.20
CA ALA A 222 8.19 3.10 -18.63
C ALA A 222 9.42 2.68 -19.45
N GLU A 223 9.76 1.38 -19.47
CA GLU A 223 10.89 0.79 -20.19
C GLU A 223 10.91 1.19 -21.67
N GLN A 224 9.73 1.32 -22.26
CA GLN A 224 9.57 1.70 -23.67
C GLN A 224 9.86 3.17 -23.95
N GLU A 225 9.76 4.06 -22.95
CA GLU A 225 9.95 5.50 -23.11
C GLU A 225 11.24 6.02 -22.48
N LEU A 226 11.64 5.48 -21.32
CA LEU A 226 12.70 6.03 -20.46
C LEU A 226 13.70 4.96 -19.97
N THR A 227 13.96 3.92 -20.74
CA THR A 227 15.00 2.91 -20.52
C THR A 227 14.99 2.17 -19.17
N GLY A 228 13.95 2.25 -18.38
CA GLY A 228 13.83 1.62 -17.05
C GLY A 228 13.52 2.62 -15.94
N GLY A 229 13.28 3.89 -16.28
CA GLY A 229 12.77 4.86 -15.32
C GLY A 229 13.82 5.42 -14.35
N PHE A 230 13.39 5.78 -13.14
CA PHE A 230 14.22 6.42 -12.13
C PHE A 230 15.30 5.49 -11.53
N HIS A 231 15.10 4.18 -11.60
CA HIS A 231 16.03 3.17 -11.07
C HIS A 231 17.00 2.59 -12.11
N THR A 232 17.07 3.17 -13.30
CA THR A 232 17.93 2.67 -14.42
C THR A 232 19.39 2.49 -14.01
N GLU A 233 19.94 3.40 -13.22
CA GLU A 233 21.32 3.37 -12.77
C GLU A 233 21.55 2.52 -11.51
N TYR A 234 20.46 2.04 -10.87
CA TYR A 234 20.55 1.24 -9.66
C TYR A 234 20.71 -0.25 -9.99
N SER A 235 21.58 -0.94 -9.26
CA SER A 235 21.81 -2.38 -9.40
C SER A 235 21.83 -3.09 -8.05
N GLY A 236 21.86 -4.43 -8.08
CA GLY A 236 22.01 -5.27 -6.90
C GLY A 236 20.96 -4.99 -5.81
N MET A 237 21.44 -4.86 -4.58
CA MET A 237 20.56 -4.69 -3.40
C MET A 237 19.89 -3.32 -3.35
N ARG A 238 20.50 -2.26 -3.87
CA ARG A 238 19.88 -0.92 -3.91
C ARG A 238 18.64 -0.89 -4.80
N PHE A 239 18.68 -1.57 -5.94
CA PHE A 239 17.51 -1.77 -6.79
C PHE A 239 16.42 -2.57 -6.05
N ALA A 240 16.80 -3.64 -5.33
CA ALA A 240 15.87 -4.46 -4.56
C ALA A 240 15.11 -3.65 -3.49
N LEU A 241 15.76 -2.65 -2.86
CA LEU A 241 15.12 -1.81 -1.84
C LEU A 241 13.96 -0.96 -2.40
N PHE A 242 14.08 -0.43 -3.63
CA PHE A 242 12.97 0.28 -4.28
C PHE A 242 11.79 -0.66 -4.56
N PHE A 243 12.05 -1.84 -5.13
CA PHE A 243 11.01 -2.85 -5.36
C PHE A 243 10.35 -3.29 -4.05
N LEU A 244 11.14 -3.48 -3.00
CA LEU A 244 10.61 -3.84 -1.68
C LEU A 244 9.69 -2.74 -1.13
N ALA A 245 10.09 -1.46 -1.27
CA ALA A 245 9.26 -0.32 -0.88
C ALA A 245 7.93 -0.28 -1.65
N GLU A 246 7.97 -0.53 -2.95
CA GLU A 246 6.79 -0.52 -3.82
C GLU A 246 5.78 -1.61 -3.46
N TYR A 247 6.24 -2.85 -3.26
CA TYR A 247 5.36 -3.94 -2.82
C TYR A 247 4.88 -3.74 -1.39
N ALA A 248 5.70 -3.18 -0.49
CA ALA A 248 5.28 -2.83 0.86
C ALA A 248 4.17 -1.78 0.83
N ASN A 249 4.29 -0.73 0.01
CA ASN A 249 3.24 0.27 -0.19
C ASN A 249 1.96 -0.34 -0.76
N MET A 250 2.04 -1.31 -1.67
CA MET A 250 0.87 -2.00 -2.20
C MET A 250 0.10 -2.77 -1.10
N ILE A 251 0.82 -3.41 -0.18
CA ILE A 251 0.22 -4.05 1.00
C ILE A 251 -0.37 -2.99 1.94
N VAL A 252 0.31 -1.85 2.15
CA VAL A 252 -0.20 -0.74 2.97
C VAL A 252 -1.52 -0.22 2.41
N VAL A 253 -1.57 0.14 1.13
CA VAL A 253 -2.80 0.65 0.48
C VAL A 253 -3.94 -0.36 0.59
N SER A 254 -3.66 -1.64 0.38
CA SER A 254 -4.65 -2.72 0.54
C SER A 254 -5.14 -2.85 1.98
N SER A 255 -4.26 -2.71 2.96
CA SER A 255 -4.58 -2.75 4.39
C SER A 255 -5.40 -1.55 4.83
N VAL A 256 -5.05 -0.35 4.34
CA VAL A 256 -5.79 0.89 4.58
C VAL A 256 -7.18 0.81 3.94
N ALA A 257 -7.30 0.35 2.69
CA ALA A 257 -8.59 0.11 2.03
C ALA A 257 -9.48 -0.83 2.86
N THR A 258 -8.91 -1.94 3.32
CA THR A 258 -9.61 -2.92 4.17
C THR A 258 -10.10 -2.29 5.47
N THR A 259 -9.28 -1.50 6.14
CA THR A 259 -9.62 -0.87 7.42
C THR A 259 -10.67 0.22 7.27
N LEU A 260 -10.52 1.10 6.28
CA LEU A 260 -11.37 2.27 6.12
C LEU A 260 -12.72 1.95 5.48
N PHE A 261 -12.77 1.02 4.54
CA PHE A 261 -13.96 0.80 3.72
C PHE A 261 -14.63 -0.55 3.98
N PHE A 262 -13.90 -1.56 4.44
CA PHE A 262 -14.41 -2.94 4.60
C PHE A 262 -14.40 -3.43 6.05
N GLY A 263 -14.33 -2.53 7.02
CA GLY A 263 -14.43 -2.86 8.44
C GLY A 263 -13.24 -3.61 9.01
N GLY A 264 -12.05 -3.51 8.41
CA GLY A 264 -10.83 -4.10 8.95
C GLY A 264 -10.98 -5.60 9.28
N TRP A 265 -10.85 -5.93 10.55
CA TRP A 265 -10.96 -7.30 11.08
C TRP A 265 -12.38 -7.81 11.29
N LEU A 266 -13.42 -6.97 11.07
CA LEU A 266 -14.81 -7.39 11.24
C LEU A 266 -15.20 -8.43 10.19
N ARG A 267 -16.05 -9.40 10.56
CA ARG A 267 -16.64 -10.32 9.58
C ARG A 267 -17.50 -9.55 8.55
N PRO A 268 -17.74 -10.12 7.38
CA PRO A 268 -18.72 -9.56 6.45
C PRO A 268 -20.12 -9.48 7.07
N PHE A 269 -20.72 -8.28 6.99
CA PHE A 269 -22.10 -8.03 7.48
C PHE A 269 -22.34 -8.48 8.93
N PRO A 270 -21.72 -7.82 9.93
CA PRO A 270 -21.79 -8.26 11.33
C PRO A 270 -23.22 -8.32 11.88
N ASN A 271 -24.15 -7.55 11.33
CA ASN A 271 -25.55 -7.47 11.79
C ASN A 271 -26.44 -8.61 11.30
N ILE A 272 -25.99 -9.45 10.36
CA ILE A 272 -26.80 -10.55 9.82
C ILE A 272 -26.57 -11.80 10.67
N ALA A 273 -27.57 -12.17 11.48
CA ALA A 273 -27.49 -13.34 12.36
C ALA A 273 -27.31 -14.66 11.58
N ALA A 274 -27.87 -14.78 10.36
CA ALA A 274 -27.70 -15.95 9.51
C ALA A 274 -26.24 -16.23 9.12
N LEU A 275 -25.35 -15.23 9.18
CA LEU A 275 -23.93 -15.35 8.90
C LEU A 275 -23.08 -15.63 10.16
N GLY A 276 -23.69 -15.99 11.28
CA GLY A 276 -23.00 -16.31 12.53
C GLY A 276 -21.99 -17.45 12.43
N PHE A 277 -22.14 -18.35 11.47
CA PHE A 277 -21.14 -19.40 11.20
C PHE A 277 -19.75 -18.84 10.78
N LEU A 278 -19.70 -17.61 10.27
CA LEU A 278 -18.45 -16.93 9.92
C LEU A 278 -17.61 -16.50 11.14
N ASP A 279 -18.18 -16.54 12.35
CA ASP A 279 -17.44 -16.24 13.60
C ASP A 279 -16.44 -17.36 13.97
N ILE A 280 -16.50 -18.51 13.30
CA ILE A 280 -15.47 -19.57 13.40
C ILE A 280 -14.11 -19.05 12.91
N VAL A 281 -14.10 -18.13 11.93
CA VAL A 281 -12.88 -17.55 11.38
C VAL A 281 -12.39 -16.44 12.33
N PRO A 282 -11.15 -16.51 12.83
CA PRO A 282 -10.64 -15.51 13.74
C PRO A 282 -10.57 -14.12 13.07
N ALA A 283 -10.80 -13.06 13.83
CA ALA A 283 -10.91 -11.69 13.33
C ALA A 283 -9.69 -11.24 12.50
N TRP A 284 -8.48 -11.57 12.94
CA TRP A 284 -7.26 -11.25 12.18
C TRP A 284 -7.22 -11.91 10.79
N ALA A 285 -7.82 -13.09 10.65
CA ALA A 285 -7.87 -13.78 9.35
C ALA A 285 -8.79 -13.05 8.36
N TRP A 286 -9.90 -12.46 8.83
CA TRP A 286 -10.75 -11.61 7.99
C TRP A 286 -10.01 -10.41 7.43
N PHE A 287 -9.17 -9.77 8.25
CA PHE A 287 -8.33 -8.69 7.79
C PHE A 287 -7.37 -9.14 6.66
N LEU A 288 -6.68 -10.26 6.87
CA LEU A 288 -5.75 -10.82 5.89
C LEU A 288 -6.46 -11.23 4.59
N ILE A 289 -7.62 -11.89 4.69
CA ILE A 289 -8.39 -12.31 3.51
C ILE A 289 -8.82 -11.10 2.67
N LYS A 290 -9.37 -10.05 3.31
CA LYS A 290 -9.79 -8.83 2.60
C LYS A 290 -8.60 -8.12 1.96
N SER A 291 -7.50 -7.94 2.70
CA SER A 291 -6.28 -7.35 2.16
C SER A 291 -5.72 -8.15 1.00
N PHE A 292 -5.75 -9.49 1.07
CA PHE A 292 -5.34 -10.37 -0.02
C PHE A 292 -6.23 -10.22 -1.26
N VAL A 293 -7.55 -10.07 -1.09
CA VAL A 293 -8.46 -9.80 -2.20
C VAL A 293 -8.08 -8.50 -2.93
N PHE A 294 -7.77 -7.41 -2.19
CA PHE A 294 -7.31 -6.17 -2.80
C PHE A 294 -5.99 -6.34 -3.55
N LEU A 295 -5.03 -7.04 -2.95
CA LEU A 295 -3.75 -7.33 -3.60
C LEU A 295 -3.95 -8.14 -4.88
N TYR A 296 -4.84 -9.14 -4.85
CA TYR A 296 -5.17 -9.91 -6.03
C TYR A 296 -5.81 -9.05 -7.12
N VAL A 297 -6.74 -8.16 -6.76
CA VAL A 297 -7.38 -7.24 -7.71
C VAL A 297 -6.35 -6.27 -8.30
N PHE A 298 -5.41 -5.74 -7.53
CA PHE A 298 -4.33 -4.90 -8.04
C PHE A 298 -3.47 -5.62 -9.10
N ILE A 299 -3.10 -6.86 -8.82
CA ILE A 299 -2.35 -7.68 -9.79
C ILE A 299 -3.20 -7.99 -11.03
N TRP A 300 -4.48 -8.28 -10.84
CA TRP A 300 -5.40 -8.57 -11.95
C TRP A 300 -5.61 -7.36 -12.86
N VAL A 301 -5.80 -6.18 -12.28
CA VAL A 301 -5.88 -4.90 -13.00
C VAL A 301 -4.60 -4.66 -13.81
N ARG A 302 -3.43 -4.90 -13.22
CA ARG A 302 -2.13 -4.82 -13.92
C ARG A 302 -2.06 -5.76 -15.12
N ALA A 303 -2.62 -6.96 -15.01
CA ALA A 303 -2.57 -7.98 -16.05
C ALA A 303 -3.53 -7.71 -17.23
N THR A 304 -4.58 -6.89 -17.01
CA THR A 304 -5.70 -6.73 -17.95
C THR A 304 -5.80 -5.37 -18.60
N LEU A 305 -5.47 -4.30 -17.87
CA LEU A 305 -5.64 -2.94 -18.37
C LEU A 305 -4.40 -2.44 -19.13
N PRO A 306 -4.60 -1.70 -20.24
CA PRO A 306 -3.50 -1.04 -20.94
C PRO A 306 -2.97 0.15 -20.13
N ARG A 307 -1.72 0.55 -20.39
CA ARG A 307 -1.07 1.70 -19.76
C ARG A 307 -1.67 3.02 -20.27
N TYR A 308 -1.84 3.98 -19.37
CA TYR A 308 -2.22 5.36 -19.71
C TYR A 308 -1.00 6.19 -20.13
N ARG A 309 -1.24 7.20 -20.98
CA ARG A 309 -0.26 8.23 -21.26
C ARG A 309 -0.23 9.27 -20.13
N TYR A 310 0.91 9.95 -19.97
CA TYR A 310 1.10 10.94 -18.90
C TYR A 310 0.03 12.05 -18.90
N ASP A 311 -0.30 12.60 -20.08
CA ASP A 311 -1.32 13.64 -20.23
C ASP A 311 -2.72 13.16 -19.83
N GLN A 312 -3.08 11.94 -20.19
CA GLN A 312 -4.36 11.32 -19.82
C GLN A 312 -4.45 11.09 -18.31
N LEU A 313 -3.37 10.59 -17.71
CA LEU A 313 -3.27 10.32 -16.30
C LEU A 313 -3.40 11.62 -15.49
N MET A 314 -2.65 12.68 -15.82
CA MET A 314 -2.74 13.97 -15.15
C MET A 314 -4.14 14.61 -15.34
N ARG A 315 -4.75 14.45 -16.51
CA ARG A 315 -6.12 14.91 -16.75
C ARG A 315 -7.14 14.16 -15.90
N LEU A 316 -6.99 12.85 -15.74
CA LEU A 316 -7.84 12.03 -14.88
C LEU A 316 -7.76 12.50 -13.41
N GLY A 317 -6.55 12.69 -12.88
CA GLY A 317 -6.34 13.17 -11.51
C GLY A 317 -6.97 14.53 -11.25
N TRP A 318 -6.55 15.53 -12.04
CA TRP A 318 -6.94 16.94 -11.80
C TRP A 318 -8.35 17.28 -12.23
N LYS A 319 -8.84 16.75 -13.36
CA LYS A 319 -10.14 17.14 -13.92
C LYS A 319 -11.30 16.22 -13.53
N VAL A 320 -11.01 15.02 -13.04
CA VAL A 320 -12.04 14.04 -12.67
C VAL A 320 -11.97 13.68 -11.20
N LEU A 321 -10.86 13.12 -10.73
CA LEU A 321 -10.81 12.55 -9.37
C LEU A 321 -10.85 13.63 -8.29
N ILE A 322 -10.09 14.71 -8.40
CA ILE A 322 -10.07 15.79 -7.40
C ILE A 322 -11.43 16.50 -7.33
N PRO A 323 -12.06 16.98 -8.43
CA PRO A 323 -13.39 17.58 -8.37
C PRO A 323 -14.44 16.63 -7.81
N LEU A 324 -14.39 15.35 -8.19
CA LEU A 324 -15.32 14.34 -7.70
C LEU A 324 -15.12 14.07 -6.20
N ALA A 325 -13.87 14.04 -5.71
CA ALA A 325 -13.56 13.90 -4.29
C ALA A 325 -14.06 15.09 -3.47
N ILE A 326 -13.89 16.33 -3.98
CA ILE A 326 -14.43 17.54 -3.36
C ILE A 326 -15.94 17.50 -3.31
N ALA A 327 -16.60 17.15 -4.40
CA ALA A 327 -18.06 17.02 -4.45
C ALA A 327 -18.56 15.97 -3.43
N ASN A 328 -17.92 14.80 -3.37
CA ASN A 328 -18.24 13.77 -2.41
C ASN A 328 -18.06 14.25 -0.96
N LEU A 329 -16.98 14.99 -0.68
CA LEU A 329 -16.70 15.55 0.64
C LEU A 329 -17.81 16.54 1.08
N VAL A 330 -18.22 17.44 0.20
CA VAL A 330 -19.28 18.42 0.44
C VAL A 330 -20.61 17.72 0.70
N VAL A 331 -20.99 16.76 -0.14
CA VAL A 331 -22.22 15.97 0.04
C VAL A 331 -22.19 15.21 1.36
N THR A 332 -21.08 14.57 1.70
CA THR A 332 -20.91 13.85 2.97
C THR A 332 -21.07 14.79 4.17
N GLY A 333 -20.45 15.96 4.13
CA GLY A 333 -20.58 16.97 5.18
C GLY A 333 -22.01 17.46 5.35
N PHE A 334 -22.70 17.74 4.24
CA PHE A 334 -24.10 18.16 4.25
C PHE A 334 -25.03 17.09 4.82
N VAL A 335 -24.89 15.85 4.37
CA VAL A 335 -25.68 14.71 4.89
C VAL A 335 -25.42 14.52 6.39
N ARG A 336 -24.16 14.64 6.84
CA ARG A 336 -23.81 14.48 8.26
C ARG A 336 -24.47 15.57 9.14
N VAL A 337 -24.53 16.81 8.65
CA VAL A 337 -25.20 17.91 9.37
C VAL A 337 -26.72 17.72 9.42
N LEU A 338 -27.33 17.14 8.39
CA LEU A 338 -28.77 16.85 8.37
C LEU A 338 -29.17 15.69 9.28
N LEU A 339 -28.25 14.74 9.54
CA LEU A 339 -28.51 13.56 10.38
C LEU A 339 -28.05 13.74 11.83
N ALA A 340 -27.35 14.83 12.16
CA ALA A 340 -26.94 15.19 13.52
C ALA A 340 -28.01 15.99 14.22
#